data_53167e7c8c56b70d2c39c05b3b3b32f0
#
_entry.id   53167e7c8c56b70d2c39c05b3b3b32f0
#
_cell.length_a   1.000
_cell.length_b   1.000
_cell.length_c   1.000
_cell.angle_alpha   90.00
_cell.angle_beta   90.00
_cell.angle_gamma   90.00
#
_symmetry.space_group_name_H-M   'P 1'
#
loop_
_entity.id
_entity.type
_entity.pdbx_description
1 polymer ?
#
loop_
_entity_poly.entity_id
_entity_poly.type
_entity_poly.pdbx_seq_one_letter_code
_entity_poly.pdbx_strand_id
1 'polypeptide(L)'
;MSRDWIALLIFFGICFAVGASGSVFTASSVKTWYAGLLKPAGTPPPWVFGPVWSILYLLMAAAAWLVWRQRIHEDVWLALALFMVQLILNGLWSFVFFGLRRPGAALVEIIVLLAAIAMTAMRFAEFSRLAFWLMTPYGAWVLYASYLNFGIWRLNKGTV
;
A
#
# COMPACT_ATOMS: atom_id res chain seq x y z
N MET A 1 -25.48 7.83 -13.84
CA MET A 1 -24.15 7.76 -14.51
C MET A 1 -23.13 8.77 -13.94
N SER A 2 -23.48 10.04 -13.74
CA SER A 2 -22.54 11.06 -13.25
C SER A 2 -21.93 10.80 -11.87
N ARG A 3 -22.71 10.32 -10.91
CA ARG A 3 -22.24 10.03 -9.54
C ARG A 3 -21.19 8.91 -9.45
N ASP A 4 -21.29 7.90 -10.31
CA ASP A 4 -20.35 6.76 -10.29
C ASP A 4 -18.96 7.15 -10.80
N TRP A 5 -18.89 8.05 -11.79
CA TRP A 5 -17.60 8.57 -12.28
C TRP A 5 -16.95 9.52 -11.29
N ILE A 6 -17.76 10.35 -10.59
CA ILE A 6 -17.24 11.21 -9.52
C ILE A 6 -16.62 10.36 -8.41
N ALA A 7 -17.30 9.29 -7.98
CA ALA A 7 -16.75 8.38 -6.97
C ALA A 7 -15.44 7.72 -7.43
N LEU A 8 -15.36 7.29 -8.69
CA LEU A 8 -14.11 6.75 -9.25
C LEU A 8 -12.96 7.76 -9.13
N LEU A 9 -13.20 9.00 -9.54
CA LEU A 9 -12.20 10.08 -9.45
C LEU A 9 -11.80 10.37 -8.00
N ILE A 10 -12.75 10.31 -7.06
CA ILE A 10 -12.45 10.47 -5.63
C ILE A 10 -11.54 9.36 -5.13
N PHE A 11 -11.82 8.08 -5.44
CA PHE A 11 -10.94 6.98 -5.03
C PHE A 11 -9.55 7.08 -5.67
N PHE A 12 -9.45 7.46 -6.93
CA PHE A 12 -8.17 7.76 -7.55
C PHE A 12 -7.44 8.89 -6.82
N GLY A 13 -8.13 10.00 -6.56
CA GLY A 13 -7.55 11.14 -5.84
C GLY A 13 -7.01 10.76 -4.47
N ILE A 14 -7.77 9.98 -3.68
CA ILE A 14 -7.36 9.53 -2.35
C ILE A 14 -6.14 8.60 -2.45
N CYS A 15 -6.17 7.59 -3.32
CA CYS A 15 -5.06 6.65 -3.49
C CYS A 15 -3.78 7.36 -3.93
N PHE A 16 -3.86 8.25 -4.91
CA PHE A 16 -2.70 9.01 -5.38
C PHE A 16 -2.21 10.05 -4.36
N ALA A 17 -3.09 10.64 -3.56
CA ALA A 17 -2.69 11.53 -2.47
C ALA A 17 -1.84 10.79 -1.41
N VAL A 18 -2.24 9.57 -1.04
CA VAL A 18 -1.43 8.73 -0.14
C VAL A 18 -0.10 8.34 -0.79
N GLY A 19 -0.12 7.95 -2.07
CA GLY A 19 1.10 7.64 -2.83
C GLY A 19 2.05 8.84 -2.92
N ALA A 20 1.52 10.03 -3.19
CA ALA A 20 2.30 11.26 -3.24
C ALA A 20 2.91 11.61 -1.87
N SER A 21 2.15 11.49 -0.78
CA SER A 21 2.67 11.72 0.57
C SER A 21 3.81 10.75 0.92
N GLY A 22 3.65 9.46 0.59
CA GLY A 22 4.71 8.46 0.78
C GLY A 22 5.94 8.75 -0.06
N SER A 23 5.77 9.24 -1.30
CA SER A 23 6.88 9.54 -2.21
C SER A 23 7.76 10.69 -1.70
N VAL A 24 7.22 11.65 -0.93
CA VAL A 24 8.00 12.73 -0.31
C VAL A 24 9.07 12.16 0.64
N PHE A 25 8.67 11.23 1.52
CA PHE A 25 9.61 10.58 2.44
C PHE A 25 10.60 9.68 1.72
N THR A 26 10.12 8.94 0.72
CA THR A 26 10.96 8.06 -0.10
C THR A 26 12.00 8.85 -0.87
N ALA A 27 11.63 9.90 -1.59
CA ALA A 27 12.53 10.69 -2.42
C ALA A 27 13.65 11.33 -1.61
N SER A 28 13.38 11.81 -0.38
CA SER A 28 14.38 12.42 0.49
C SER A 28 15.42 11.41 1.01
N SER A 29 15.05 10.14 1.13
CA SER A 29 15.87 9.10 1.78
C SER A 29 16.53 8.13 0.81
N VAL A 30 15.96 7.90 -0.38
CA VAL A 30 16.43 6.88 -1.33
C VAL A 30 17.85 7.11 -1.81
N LYS A 31 18.21 8.37 -2.09
CA LYS A 31 19.54 8.72 -2.61
C LYS A 31 20.60 8.89 -1.52
N THR A 32 20.19 8.93 -0.26
CA THR A 32 21.08 9.19 0.88
C THR A 32 21.11 7.97 1.79
N TRP A 33 20.26 7.92 2.80
CA TRP A 33 20.25 6.88 3.81
C TRP A 33 20.01 5.47 3.24
N TYR A 34 18.96 5.30 2.39
CA TYR A 34 18.64 4.00 1.83
C TYR A 34 19.71 3.48 0.86
N ALA A 35 20.44 4.37 0.17
CA ALA A 35 21.53 3.99 -0.72
C ALA A 35 22.68 3.32 0.04
N GLY A 36 22.96 3.75 1.27
CA GLY A 36 24.02 3.21 2.13
C GLY A 36 23.67 1.91 2.86
N LEU A 37 22.43 1.46 2.84
CA LEU A 37 22.02 0.24 3.54
C LEU A 37 22.43 -1.03 2.77
N LEU A 38 22.78 -2.07 3.53
CA LEU A 38 22.91 -3.42 3.02
C LEU A 38 21.51 -3.95 2.66
N LYS A 39 21.36 -4.49 1.46
CA LYS A 39 20.08 -4.92 0.90
C LYS A 39 20.07 -6.43 0.65
N PRO A 40 18.95 -7.12 0.90
CA PRO A 40 18.82 -8.54 0.58
C PRO A 40 18.87 -8.78 -0.93
N ALA A 41 19.15 -10.03 -1.31
CA ALA A 41 19.09 -10.45 -2.70
C ALA A 41 17.70 -10.20 -3.30
N GLY A 42 17.67 -9.84 -4.57
CA GLY A 42 16.41 -9.55 -5.27
C GLY A 42 15.89 -8.11 -5.09
N THR A 43 16.57 -7.25 -4.31
CA THR A 43 16.12 -5.85 -4.18
C THR A 43 16.05 -5.17 -5.55
N PRO A 44 14.85 -4.67 -5.97
CA PRO A 44 14.70 -4.03 -7.28
C PRO A 44 15.43 -2.69 -7.32
N PRO A 45 15.86 -2.25 -8.50
CA PRO A 45 16.43 -0.91 -8.66
C PRO A 45 15.36 0.16 -8.33
N PRO A 46 15.78 1.33 -7.78
CA PRO A 46 14.86 2.35 -7.27
C PRO A 46 13.79 2.83 -8.27
N TRP A 47 14.08 2.85 -9.55
CA TRP A 47 13.15 3.29 -10.59
C TRP A 47 11.91 2.39 -10.74
N VAL A 48 11.98 1.12 -10.31
CA VAL A 48 10.86 0.17 -10.39
C VAL A 48 9.71 0.57 -9.45
N PHE A 49 10.03 1.18 -8.31
CA PHE A 49 9.02 1.49 -7.29
C PHE A 49 7.95 2.46 -7.80
N GLY A 50 8.33 3.50 -8.54
CA GLY A 50 7.38 4.49 -9.07
C GLY A 50 6.29 3.89 -9.96
N PRO A 51 6.63 3.23 -11.07
CA PRO A 51 5.65 2.58 -11.95
C PRO A 51 4.80 1.52 -11.24
N VAL A 52 5.41 0.67 -10.41
CA VAL A 52 4.68 -0.37 -9.69
C VAL A 52 3.62 0.23 -8.76
N TRP A 53 4.01 1.19 -7.90
CA TRP A 53 3.05 1.83 -6.99
C TRP A 53 1.95 2.59 -7.74
N SER A 54 2.27 3.23 -8.87
CA SER A 54 1.26 3.90 -9.71
C SER A 54 0.19 2.91 -10.19
N ILE A 55 0.61 1.74 -10.70
CA ILE A 55 -0.31 0.68 -11.13
C ILE A 55 -1.13 0.16 -9.95
N LEU A 56 -0.49 -0.09 -8.80
CA LEU A 56 -1.18 -0.60 -7.62
C LEU A 56 -2.25 0.37 -7.11
N TYR A 57 -1.97 1.67 -7.06
CA TYR A 57 -2.96 2.67 -6.67
C TYR A 57 -4.13 2.77 -7.66
N LEU A 58 -3.88 2.59 -8.97
CA LEU A 58 -4.95 2.48 -9.96
C LEU A 58 -5.85 1.26 -9.70
N LEU A 59 -5.24 0.10 -9.46
CA LEU A 59 -5.99 -1.14 -9.19
C LEU A 59 -6.79 -1.05 -7.88
N MET A 60 -6.20 -0.50 -6.81
CA MET A 60 -6.88 -0.28 -5.54
C MET A 60 -8.07 0.67 -5.67
N ALA A 61 -7.90 1.79 -6.37
CA ALA A 61 -8.98 2.75 -6.60
C ALA A 61 -10.14 2.12 -7.40
N ALA A 62 -9.81 1.36 -8.44
CA ALA A 62 -10.81 0.63 -9.22
C ALA A 62 -11.54 -0.43 -8.38
N ALA A 63 -10.81 -1.17 -7.51
CA ALA A 63 -11.40 -2.15 -6.60
C ALA A 63 -12.39 -1.50 -5.62
N ALA A 64 -11.98 -0.42 -4.96
CA ALA A 64 -12.84 0.33 -4.05
C ALA A 64 -14.08 0.91 -4.74
N TRP A 65 -13.93 1.41 -5.96
CA TRP A 65 -15.05 1.88 -6.77
C TRP A 65 -16.03 0.78 -7.13
N LEU A 66 -15.56 -0.41 -7.49
CA LEU A 66 -16.44 -1.55 -7.79
C LEU A 66 -17.29 -1.94 -6.58
N VAL A 67 -16.70 -1.93 -5.38
CA VAL A 67 -17.39 -2.19 -4.12
C VAL A 67 -18.37 -1.05 -3.81
N TRP A 68 -17.95 0.20 -3.95
CA TRP A 68 -18.81 1.37 -3.72
C TRP A 68 -20.06 1.37 -4.64
N ARG A 69 -19.98 0.82 -5.83
CA ARG A 69 -21.14 0.66 -6.71
C ARG A 69 -22.25 -0.22 -6.10
N GLN A 70 -21.91 -1.07 -5.15
CA GLN A 70 -22.83 -1.92 -4.40
C GLN A 70 -23.38 -1.23 -3.12
N ARG A 71 -23.31 0.11 -3.03
CA ARG A 71 -23.66 0.93 -1.86
C ARG A 71 -25.11 0.86 -1.36
N ILE A 72 -25.97 0.13 -2.04
CA ILE A 72 -27.33 -0.20 -1.57
C ILE A 72 -27.25 -1.19 -0.40
N HIS A 73 -26.21 -2.02 -0.33
CA HIS A 73 -25.95 -2.93 0.78
C HIS A 73 -25.29 -2.21 1.94
N GLU A 74 -25.84 -2.33 3.14
CA GLU A 74 -25.34 -1.63 4.34
C GLU A 74 -23.88 -2.00 4.69
N ASP A 75 -23.51 -3.26 4.48
CA ASP A 75 -22.16 -3.78 4.78
C ASP A 75 -21.04 -3.21 3.90
N VAL A 76 -21.36 -2.53 2.81
CA VAL A 76 -20.36 -1.88 1.92
C VAL A 76 -19.52 -0.86 2.68
N TRP A 77 -20.14 -0.13 3.62
CA TRP A 77 -19.44 0.90 4.37
C TRP A 77 -18.34 0.35 5.27
N LEU A 78 -18.54 -0.84 5.84
CA LEU A 78 -17.49 -1.53 6.59
C LEU A 78 -16.33 -1.95 5.67
N ALA A 79 -16.63 -2.47 4.49
CA ALA A 79 -15.61 -2.85 3.50
C ALA A 79 -14.79 -1.64 3.05
N LEU A 80 -15.43 -0.51 2.80
CA LEU A 80 -14.75 0.75 2.44
C LEU A 80 -13.98 1.36 3.62
N ALA A 81 -14.46 1.22 4.85
CA ALA A 81 -13.73 1.64 6.05
C ALA A 81 -12.43 0.83 6.22
N LEU A 82 -12.47 -0.49 6.05
CA LEU A 82 -11.26 -1.34 6.04
C LEU A 82 -10.29 -0.94 4.93
N PHE A 83 -10.81 -0.61 3.75
CA PHE A 83 -10.00 -0.06 2.66
C PHE A 83 -9.29 1.24 3.06
N MET A 84 -9.97 2.16 3.73
CA MET A 84 -9.34 3.39 4.21
C MET A 84 -8.29 3.12 5.28
N VAL A 85 -8.55 2.20 6.21
CA VAL A 85 -7.58 1.81 7.25
C VAL A 85 -6.29 1.28 6.63
N GLN A 86 -6.36 0.31 5.68
CA GLN A 86 -5.18 -0.21 5.04
C GLN A 86 -4.45 0.85 4.20
N LEU A 87 -5.17 1.81 3.61
CA LEU A 87 -4.56 2.89 2.84
C LEU A 87 -3.79 3.88 3.73
N ILE A 88 -4.30 4.17 4.92
CA ILE A 88 -3.60 4.96 5.95
C ILE A 88 -2.34 4.23 6.41
N LEU A 89 -2.44 2.93 6.71
CA LEU A 89 -1.29 2.10 7.07
C LEU A 89 -0.24 2.09 5.96
N ASN A 90 -0.65 2.02 4.70
CA ASN A 90 0.27 2.10 3.56
C ASN A 90 1.11 3.40 3.55
N GLY A 91 0.46 4.54 3.80
CA GLY A 91 1.16 5.83 3.94
C GLY A 91 2.06 5.86 5.17
N LEU A 92 1.61 5.30 6.28
CA LEU A 92 2.33 5.23 7.54
C LEU A 92 3.61 4.41 7.41
N TRP A 93 3.59 3.28 6.68
CA TRP A 93 4.78 2.49 6.43
C TRP A 93 5.90 3.31 5.77
N SER A 94 5.57 4.08 4.73
CA SER A 94 6.54 4.94 4.05
C SER A 94 7.14 5.97 5.00
N PHE A 95 6.34 6.56 5.86
CA PHE A 95 6.81 7.49 6.89
C PHE A 95 7.73 6.81 7.91
N VAL A 96 7.36 5.64 8.45
CA VAL A 96 8.16 4.92 9.46
C VAL A 96 9.47 4.42 8.85
N PHE A 97 9.41 3.84 7.63
CA PHE A 97 10.59 3.27 6.99
C PHE A 97 11.56 4.34 6.49
N PHE A 98 11.09 5.28 5.68
CA PHE A 98 11.92 6.29 5.02
C PHE A 98 12.04 7.60 5.82
N GLY A 99 10.96 8.05 6.46
CA GLY A 99 10.92 9.28 7.24
C GLY A 99 11.63 9.13 8.57
N LEU A 100 11.24 8.17 9.38
CA LEU A 100 11.85 7.89 10.68
C LEU A 100 13.11 7.03 10.59
N ARG A 101 13.36 6.39 9.44
CA ARG A 101 14.52 5.50 9.21
C ARG A 101 14.57 4.35 10.22
N ARG A 102 13.41 3.77 10.56
CA ARG A 102 13.26 2.70 11.55
C ARG A 102 12.76 1.40 10.90
N PRO A 103 13.62 0.63 10.20
CA PRO A 103 13.19 -0.58 9.49
C PRO A 103 12.62 -1.66 10.40
N GLY A 104 13.03 -1.74 11.66
CA GLY A 104 12.46 -2.68 12.64
C GLY A 104 11.01 -2.34 13.02
N ALA A 105 10.70 -1.06 13.26
CA ALA A 105 9.34 -0.60 13.52
C ALA A 105 8.46 -0.71 12.26
N ALA A 106 9.02 -0.37 11.10
CA ALA A 106 8.35 -0.52 9.81
C ALA A 106 8.03 -2.00 9.49
N LEU A 107 8.83 -2.95 9.99
CA LEU A 107 8.55 -4.37 9.83
C LEU A 107 7.29 -4.80 10.61
N VAL A 108 7.10 -4.31 11.82
CA VAL A 108 5.88 -4.57 12.59
C VAL A 108 4.67 -3.96 11.89
N GLU A 109 4.82 -2.73 11.43
CA GLU A 109 3.77 -1.99 10.75
C GLU A 109 3.34 -2.67 9.44
N ILE A 110 4.28 -3.10 8.58
CA ILE A 110 3.96 -3.74 7.30
C ILE A 110 3.27 -5.11 7.47
N ILE A 111 3.50 -5.81 8.58
CA ILE A 111 2.76 -7.03 8.91
C ILE A 111 1.30 -6.70 9.23
N VAL A 112 1.05 -5.63 10.00
CA VAL A 112 -0.30 -5.15 10.29
C VAL A 112 -0.99 -4.68 9.00
N LEU A 113 -0.27 -3.96 8.16
CA LEU A 113 -0.75 -3.56 6.83
C LEU A 113 -1.14 -4.77 5.98
N LEU A 114 -0.30 -5.81 5.93
CA LEU A 114 -0.57 -7.02 5.14
C LEU A 114 -1.85 -7.74 5.63
N ALA A 115 -2.04 -7.82 6.95
CA ALA A 115 -3.28 -8.35 7.53
C ALA A 115 -4.50 -7.49 7.14
N ALA A 116 -4.38 -6.17 7.20
CA ALA A 116 -5.45 -5.25 6.81
C ALA A 116 -5.78 -5.36 5.31
N ILE A 117 -4.78 -5.54 4.44
CA ILE A 117 -4.98 -5.80 3.00
C ILE A 117 -5.76 -7.10 2.80
N ALA A 118 -5.36 -8.18 3.47
CA ALA A 118 -6.04 -9.48 3.36
C ALA A 118 -7.51 -9.39 3.81
N MET A 119 -7.77 -8.74 4.94
CA MET A 119 -9.12 -8.49 5.43
C MET A 119 -9.95 -7.67 4.44
N THR A 120 -9.38 -6.59 3.90
CA THR A 120 -10.04 -5.75 2.90
C THR A 120 -10.37 -6.55 1.64
N ALA A 121 -9.41 -7.32 1.13
CA ALA A 121 -9.61 -8.14 -0.08
C ALA A 121 -10.70 -9.19 0.12
N MET A 122 -10.73 -9.88 1.26
CA MET A 122 -11.78 -10.86 1.58
C MET A 122 -13.16 -10.19 1.67
N ARG A 123 -13.27 -9.04 2.32
CA ARG A 123 -14.54 -8.29 2.37
C ARG A 123 -14.96 -7.77 1.01
N PHE A 124 -14.01 -7.37 0.17
CA PHE A 124 -14.31 -6.95 -1.21
C PHE A 124 -14.84 -8.10 -2.06
N ALA A 125 -14.38 -9.35 -1.82
CA ALA A 125 -14.85 -10.54 -2.53
C ALA A 125 -16.35 -10.80 -2.34
N GLU A 126 -16.93 -10.40 -1.21
CA GLU A 126 -18.35 -10.53 -0.91
C GLU A 126 -19.22 -9.66 -1.83
N PHE A 127 -18.68 -8.52 -2.30
CA PHE A 127 -19.38 -7.59 -3.19
C PHE A 127 -18.97 -7.73 -4.65
N SER A 128 -17.70 -8.05 -4.91
CA SER A 128 -17.15 -8.15 -6.26
C SER A 128 -15.90 -9.03 -6.30
N ARG A 129 -15.99 -10.18 -6.98
CA ARG A 129 -14.82 -11.02 -7.23
C ARG A 129 -13.72 -10.29 -8.00
N LEU A 130 -14.09 -9.39 -8.91
CA LEU A 130 -13.13 -8.59 -9.64
C LEU A 130 -12.38 -7.64 -8.70
N ALA A 131 -13.06 -7.00 -7.74
CA ALA A 131 -12.41 -6.15 -6.74
C ALA A 131 -11.39 -6.92 -5.90
N PHE A 132 -11.70 -8.16 -5.49
CA PHE A 132 -10.73 -9.05 -4.83
C PHE A 132 -9.47 -9.25 -5.69
N TRP A 133 -9.63 -9.62 -6.97
CA TRP A 133 -8.49 -9.87 -7.85
C TRP A 133 -7.68 -8.61 -8.14
N LEU A 134 -8.30 -7.44 -8.17
CA LEU A 134 -7.58 -6.16 -8.31
C LEU A 134 -6.75 -5.81 -7.06
N MET A 135 -7.13 -6.29 -5.87
CA MET A 135 -6.34 -6.14 -4.64
C MET A 135 -5.17 -7.14 -4.54
N THR A 136 -5.23 -8.26 -5.23
CA THR A 136 -4.23 -9.34 -5.12
C THR A 136 -2.81 -8.91 -5.50
N PRO A 137 -2.56 -8.17 -6.61
CA PRO A 137 -1.22 -7.69 -6.94
C PRO A 137 -0.61 -6.78 -5.86
N TYR A 138 -1.46 -5.96 -5.23
CA TYR A 138 -1.03 -5.11 -4.13
C TYR A 138 -0.63 -5.93 -2.89
N GLY A 139 -1.42 -6.92 -2.49
CA GLY A 139 -1.06 -7.85 -1.41
C GLY A 139 0.26 -8.59 -1.68
N ALA A 140 0.44 -9.08 -2.90
CA ALA A 140 1.68 -9.75 -3.32
C ALA A 140 2.89 -8.80 -3.27
N TRP A 141 2.73 -7.55 -3.70
CA TRP A 141 3.80 -6.55 -3.62
C TRP A 141 4.16 -6.18 -2.18
N VAL A 142 3.18 -6.01 -1.30
CA VAL A 142 3.43 -5.72 0.13
C VAL A 142 4.07 -6.91 0.82
N LEU A 143 3.70 -8.16 0.49
CA LEU A 143 4.37 -9.36 0.98
C LEU A 143 5.85 -9.38 0.57
N TYR A 144 6.14 -9.04 -0.69
CA TYR A 144 7.51 -8.90 -1.17
C TYR A 144 8.27 -7.76 -0.47
N ALA A 145 7.62 -6.61 -0.29
CA ALA A 145 8.19 -5.48 0.45
C ALA A 145 8.48 -5.86 1.92
N SER A 146 7.67 -6.73 2.53
CA SER A 146 7.90 -7.24 3.88
C SER A 146 9.19 -8.08 3.95
N TYR A 147 9.44 -8.91 2.94
CA TYR A 147 10.70 -9.65 2.81
C TYR A 147 11.90 -8.69 2.70
N LEU A 148 11.80 -7.67 1.87
CA LEU A 148 12.87 -6.68 1.72
C LEU A 148 13.10 -5.89 3.02
N ASN A 149 12.03 -5.48 3.68
CA ASN A 149 12.09 -4.77 4.97
C ASN A 149 12.76 -5.62 6.05
N PHE A 150 12.38 -6.89 6.17
CA PHE A 150 13.01 -7.84 7.09
C PHE A 150 14.50 -8.00 6.79
N GLY A 151 14.87 -8.20 5.53
CA GLY A 151 16.25 -8.34 5.11
C GLY A 151 17.09 -7.10 5.43
N ILE A 152 16.59 -5.91 5.12
CA ILE A 152 17.25 -4.65 5.45
C ILE A 152 17.43 -4.50 6.97
N TRP A 153 16.38 -4.72 7.76
CA TRP A 153 16.46 -4.66 9.22
C TRP A 153 17.52 -5.63 9.77
N ARG A 154 17.52 -6.88 9.28
CA ARG A 154 18.45 -7.92 9.75
C ARG A 154 19.91 -7.60 9.41
N LEU A 155 20.16 -7.12 8.18
CA LEU A 155 21.52 -6.86 7.68
C LEU A 155 22.14 -5.59 8.28
N ASN A 156 21.32 -4.66 8.79
CA ASN A 156 21.78 -3.38 9.32
C ASN A 156 21.54 -3.24 10.84
N LYS A 157 21.38 -4.35 11.58
CA LYS A 157 21.31 -4.34 13.04
C LYS A 157 22.59 -3.75 13.62
N GLY A 158 22.47 -2.60 14.26
CA GLY A 158 23.59 -1.89 14.88
C GLY A 158 23.95 -0.56 14.19
N THR A 159 23.36 -0.28 13.03
CA THR A 159 23.52 0.99 12.30
C THR A 159 22.19 1.74 12.12
N VAL A 160 21.06 1.11 12.44
CA VAL A 160 19.69 1.65 12.37
C VAL A 160 18.88 1.28 13.61
#